data_0b106052314fe05b7fe34ccf7aed92ae
#
_entry.id   0b106052314fe05b7fe34ccf7aed92ae
#
_cell.length_a   1.000
_cell.length_b   1.000
_cell.length_c   1.000
_cell.angle_alpha   90.00
_cell.angle_beta   90.00
_cell.angle_gamma   90.00
#
_symmetry.space_group_name_H-M   'P 1'
#
loop_
_entity.id
_entity.type
_entity.pdbx_description
1 polymer ?
#
loop_
_entity_poly.entity_id
_entity_poly.type
_entity_poly.pdbx_seq_one_letter_code
_entity_poly.pdbx_strand_id
1 'polypeptide(L)'
;MNGQSSPPGRHYRDGHGAGPGRRFGRGMAAAALAALAALAALAAVTPVVPAAAAGTGGNGTFGLTPVPASDGLAAPYFMMTVGAGHSALGTALLSNLGEATENLKISRSTGVTAANGGSAFSRSFQRCAGPGCWVTGLPKVVTLAAGTGEKLQFRLHVPARTAHGQYLAGVTATPAARPQPVQVGSNGKAKASAVIIEQMTVGVAVTVGSGLRTRLKIPGVSGEAVGSIARLNIRLDNTGQTFAHGAGKAACTVAGKSHSFTVVAPTVLPHDQAVIAVDAPGLPEGATMPCMVRLGYHDGLTASWAGSVTVPAPPRGRIIHTGPGAYSVVPAGGIPPWAIALLIVGVLVLAGMAVLLLRTRRRNLAG
;
A
#
# COMPACT_ATOMS: atom_id res chain seq x y z
N MET A 1 -19.34 5.29 -49.43
CA MET A 1 -19.45 3.93 -49.97
C MET A 1 -19.06 3.00 -48.82
N ASN A 2 -20.04 2.54 -48.14
CA ASN A 2 -20.46 1.14 -47.92
C ASN A 2 -19.42 0.28 -47.22
N GLY A 3 -19.68 -0.45 -46.18
CA GLY A 3 -20.89 -0.98 -45.64
C GLY A 3 -20.71 -1.62 -44.27
N GLN A 4 -21.77 -1.57 -43.53
CA GLN A 4 -22.04 -2.31 -42.28
C GLN A 4 -22.19 -3.81 -42.55
N SER A 5 -21.75 -4.65 -41.60
CA SER A 5 -22.30 -5.99 -41.43
C SER A 5 -22.29 -6.39 -39.94
N SER A 6 -23.49 -6.52 -39.40
CA SER A 6 -23.76 -7.15 -38.09
C SER A 6 -23.92 -8.68 -38.29
N PRO A 7 -23.58 -9.51 -37.30
CA PRO A 7 -23.99 -10.93 -37.27
C PRO A 7 -25.24 -11.17 -36.41
N PRO A 8 -25.94 -12.30 -36.64
CA PRO A 8 -27.31 -12.55 -36.22
C PRO A 8 -27.43 -13.22 -34.83
N GLY A 9 -28.61 -13.03 -34.24
CA GLY A 9 -29.03 -13.61 -32.99
C GLY A 9 -29.21 -15.13 -32.98
N ARG A 10 -29.05 -15.75 -31.83
CA ARG A 10 -29.46 -17.13 -31.54
C ARG A 10 -30.58 -17.13 -30.52
N HIS A 11 -31.71 -17.67 -30.98
CA HIS A 11 -32.88 -18.09 -30.19
C HIS A 11 -32.49 -19.18 -29.18
N TYR A 12 -32.91 -19.07 -27.96
CA TYR A 12 -32.93 -20.15 -26.98
C TYR A 12 -34.39 -20.64 -26.81
N ARG A 13 -34.56 -21.93 -26.95
CA ARG A 13 -35.83 -22.66 -27.05
C ARG A 13 -36.18 -23.23 -25.69
N ASP A 14 -37.40 -22.96 -25.25
CA ASP A 14 -38.05 -23.57 -24.09
C ASP A 14 -38.23 -25.07 -24.23
N GLY A 15 -38.00 -25.80 -23.15
CA GLY A 15 -38.30 -27.23 -23.03
C GLY A 15 -38.95 -27.53 -21.69
N HIS A 16 -40.29 -27.61 -21.71
CA HIS A 16 -41.11 -28.18 -20.63
C HIS A 16 -40.93 -29.70 -20.56
N GLY A 17 -40.78 -30.22 -19.32
CA GLY A 17 -40.83 -31.62 -19.03
C GLY A 17 -41.47 -31.89 -17.66
N ALA A 18 -42.71 -32.29 -17.65
CA ALA A 18 -43.48 -32.66 -16.47
C ALA A 18 -43.40 -34.16 -16.15
N GLY A 19 -43.48 -34.51 -14.85
CA GLY A 19 -43.98 -35.78 -14.38
C GLY A 19 -43.11 -36.55 -13.37
N PRO A 20 -43.62 -37.55 -12.63
CA PRO A 20 -44.69 -37.45 -11.62
C PRO A 20 -44.30 -37.94 -10.21
N GLY A 21 -45.15 -37.67 -9.29
CA GLY A 21 -45.08 -37.86 -7.85
C GLY A 21 -44.63 -39.20 -7.27
N ARG A 22 -44.04 -39.11 -6.09
CA ARG A 22 -44.06 -40.19 -5.07
C ARG A 22 -44.30 -39.57 -3.71
N ARG A 23 -45.45 -39.97 -3.09
CA ARG A 23 -45.79 -39.79 -1.70
C ARG A 23 -45.02 -40.83 -0.87
N PHE A 24 -44.26 -40.38 0.12
CA PHE A 24 -43.82 -41.08 1.33
C PHE A 24 -43.27 -39.97 2.25
N GLY A 25 -43.59 -39.79 3.48
CA GLY A 25 -43.92 -40.52 4.64
C GLY A 25 -43.89 -39.47 5.75
N ARG A 26 -45.02 -39.16 6.39
CA ARG A 26 -45.08 -38.35 7.63
C ARG A 26 -44.33 -39.10 8.75
N GLY A 27 -43.26 -38.49 9.28
CA GLY A 27 -42.66 -39.08 10.49
C GLY A 27 -41.30 -38.57 10.94
N MET A 28 -40.71 -37.51 10.37
CA MET A 28 -39.39 -36.99 10.87
C MET A 28 -39.31 -35.46 10.87
N ALA A 29 -40.40 -34.77 11.16
CA ALA A 29 -40.45 -33.32 11.15
C ALA A 29 -40.16 -32.62 12.49
N ALA A 30 -39.93 -33.36 13.58
CA ALA A 30 -39.73 -32.76 14.90
C ALA A 30 -38.26 -32.62 15.35
N ALA A 31 -37.30 -33.32 14.71
CA ALA A 31 -35.87 -33.24 15.10
C ALA A 31 -35.06 -32.23 14.29
N ALA A 32 -35.58 -31.79 13.11
CA ALA A 32 -34.86 -30.86 12.24
C ALA A 32 -35.05 -29.38 12.64
N LEU A 33 -36.06 -29.02 13.37
CA LEU A 33 -36.35 -27.64 13.78
C LEU A 33 -35.48 -27.16 14.95
N ALA A 34 -34.93 -28.04 15.76
CA ALA A 34 -34.03 -27.67 16.86
C ALA A 34 -32.61 -27.40 16.39
N ALA A 35 -32.15 -28.00 15.28
CA ALA A 35 -30.82 -27.80 14.72
C ALA A 35 -30.70 -26.49 13.88
N LEU A 36 -31.78 -26.02 13.28
CA LEU A 36 -31.79 -24.77 12.52
C LEU A 36 -31.80 -23.52 13.42
N ALA A 37 -32.36 -23.60 14.65
CA ALA A 37 -32.35 -22.47 15.58
C ALA A 37 -30.98 -22.22 16.19
N ALA A 38 -30.11 -23.24 16.28
CA ALA A 38 -28.74 -23.08 16.79
C ALA A 38 -27.75 -22.51 15.74
N LEU A 39 -28.00 -22.71 14.45
CA LEU A 39 -27.17 -22.13 13.38
C LEU A 39 -27.51 -20.65 13.07
N ALA A 40 -28.71 -20.20 13.35
CA ALA A 40 -29.10 -18.80 13.13
C ALA A 40 -28.52 -17.82 14.17
N ALA A 41 -28.04 -18.30 15.30
CA ALA A 41 -27.46 -17.49 16.37
C ALA A 41 -25.95 -17.18 16.14
N LEU A 42 -25.26 -17.86 15.18
CA LEU A 42 -23.85 -17.63 14.87
C LEU A 42 -23.61 -16.67 13.67
N ALA A 43 -24.65 -16.22 12.99
CA ALA A 43 -24.53 -15.41 11.77
C ALA A 43 -24.67 -13.89 12.00
N ALA A 44 -24.74 -13.41 13.23
CA ALA A 44 -24.93 -12.00 13.54
C ALA A 44 -23.70 -11.31 14.16
N VAL A 45 -22.49 -11.80 13.88
CA VAL A 45 -21.28 -10.98 14.07
C VAL A 45 -21.01 -10.22 12.78
N THR A 46 -21.82 -9.19 12.53
CA THR A 46 -21.41 -8.14 11.59
C THR A 46 -20.13 -7.52 12.14
N PRO A 47 -19.02 -7.45 11.36
CA PRO A 47 -17.90 -6.63 11.75
C PRO A 47 -18.44 -5.20 11.82
N VAL A 48 -18.55 -4.65 13.01
CA VAL A 48 -18.70 -3.22 13.21
C VAL A 48 -17.42 -2.62 12.67
N VAL A 49 -17.43 -2.21 11.39
CA VAL A 49 -16.44 -1.30 10.85
C VAL A 49 -16.58 -0.06 11.74
N PRO A 50 -15.56 0.32 12.51
CA PRO A 50 -15.63 1.56 13.26
C PRO A 50 -15.85 2.65 12.22
N ALA A 51 -17.00 3.29 12.26
CA ALA A 51 -17.19 4.56 11.59
C ALA A 51 -16.01 5.41 12.05
N ALA A 52 -15.10 5.74 11.13
CA ALA A 52 -14.09 6.73 11.39
C ALA A 52 -14.87 7.93 11.93
N ALA A 53 -14.66 8.28 13.19
CA ALA A 53 -15.22 9.47 13.76
C ALA A 53 -14.73 10.61 12.84
N ALA A 54 -15.62 11.11 12.01
CA ALA A 54 -15.40 12.35 11.30
C ALA A 54 -15.15 13.38 12.39
N GLY A 55 -13.87 13.67 12.63
CA GLY A 55 -13.49 14.74 13.51
C GLY A 55 -14.18 15.99 12.97
N THR A 56 -15.00 16.61 13.76
CA THR A 56 -15.58 17.93 13.54
C THR A 56 -14.51 19.03 13.70
N GLY A 57 -13.37 18.83 13.07
CA GLY A 57 -12.42 19.88 12.74
C GLY A 57 -12.80 20.31 11.33
N GLY A 58 -13.15 21.55 11.11
CA GLY A 58 -13.60 22.07 9.83
C GLY A 58 -12.71 21.56 8.72
N ASN A 59 -13.24 20.68 7.90
CA ASN A 59 -12.59 20.20 6.71
C ASN A 59 -12.60 21.33 5.70
N GLY A 60 -11.69 22.31 5.87
CA GLY A 60 -11.36 23.24 4.83
C GLY A 60 -10.81 22.42 3.67
N THR A 61 -11.65 22.13 2.70
CA THR A 61 -11.20 21.55 1.45
C THR A 61 -10.62 22.68 0.62
N PHE A 62 -9.32 22.66 0.41
CA PHE A 62 -8.66 23.58 -0.51
C PHE A 62 -7.98 22.81 -1.64
N GLY A 63 -7.86 23.44 -2.78
CA GLY A 63 -7.23 22.89 -3.97
C GLY A 63 -6.08 23.76 -4.43
N LEU A 64 -5.08 23.13 -5.05
CA LEU A 64 -3.99 23.84 -5.69
C LEU A 64 -3.74 23.20 -7.06
N THR A 65 -3.91 23.95 -8.14
CA THR A 65 -3.82 23.46 -9.51
C THR A 65 -2.97 24.38 -10.38
N PRO A 66 -2.25 23.88 -11.40
CA PRO A 66 -1.60 24.73 -12.38
C PRO A 66 -2.65 25.52 -13.18
N VAL A 67 -2.35 26.78 -13.45
CA VAL A 67 -3.06 27.52 -14.48
C VAL A 67 -2.31 27.29 -15.79
N PRO A 68 -2.94 26.68 -16.82
CA PRO A 68 -2.29 26.46 -18.11
C PRO A 68 -1.84 27.81 -18.71
N ALA A 69 -0.74 27.78 -19.44
CA ALA A 69 -0.46 28.84 -20.41
C ALA A 69 -1.61 28.88 -21.43
N SER A 70 -1.84 30.02 -22.05
CA SER A 70 -3.04 30.39 -22.84
C SER A 70 -3.54 29.38 -23.89
N ASP A 71 -2.74 28.37 -24.21
CA ASP A 71 -2.91 27.38 -25.28
C ASP A 71 -2.70 25.93 -24.81
N GLY A 72 -2.47 25.71 -23.52
CA GLY A 72 -2.14 24.39 -22.95
C GLY A 72 -3.33 23.61 -22.41
N LEU A 73 -3.31 22.31 -22.59
CA LEU A 73 -4.19 21.39 -21.87
C LEU A 73 -3.93 21.50 -20.37
N ALA A 74 -4.98 21.44 -19.57
CA ALA A 74 -4.86 21.42 -18.12
C ALA A 74 -4.06 20.17 -17.68
N ALA A 75 -2.83 20.38 -17.25
CA ALA A 75 -1.99 19.32 -16.70
C ALA A 75 -2.07 19.36 -15.16
N PRO A 76 -1.97 18.21 -14.49
CA PRO A 76 -2.01 18.16 -13.03
C PRO A 76 -0.75 18.72 -12.35
N TYR A 77 0.28 19.07 -13.13
CA TYR A 77 1.55 19.64 -12.69
C TYR A 77 2.16 20.50 -13.77
N PHE A 78 3.11 21.36 -13.40
CA PHE A 78 3.87 22.15 -14.36
C PHE A 78 4.95 21.34 -15.05
N MET A 79 5.08 21.49 -16.37
CA MET A 79 6.24 21.02 -17.15
C MET A 79 6.96 22.23 -17.71
N MET A 80 8.19 22.47 -17.26
CA MET A 80 8.97 23.64 -17.64
C MET A 80 10.33 23.22 -18.20
N THR A 81 10.70 23.72 -19.37
CA THR A 81 12.07 23.61 -19.90
C THR A 81 12.76 24.94 -19.66
N VAL A 82 13.78 24.93 -18.79
CA VAL A 82 14.47 26.16 -18.38
C VAL A 82 15.98 25.92 -18.38
N GLY A 83 16.72 26.71 -19.11
CA GLY A 83 18.18 26.60 -19.12
C GLY A 83 18.83 26.96 -17.79
N ALA A 84 20.04 26.44 -17.54
CA ALA A 84 20.83 26.83 -16.39
C ALA A 84 21.12 28.36 -16.42
N GLY A 85 20.97 29.04 -15.29
CA GLY A 85 21.07 30.49 -15.17
C GLY A 85 19.80 31.25 -15.57
N HIS A 86 18.79 30.60 -16.11
CA HIS A 86 17.56 31.25 -16.60
C HIS A 86 16.38 31.10 -15.64
N SER A 87 15.31 31.84 -15.91
CA SER A 87 14.10 31.83 -15.12
C SER A 87 12.87 31.65 -16.00
N ALA A 88 11.82 31.05 -15.43
CA ALA A 88 10.48 31.00 -15.99
C ALA A 88 9.45 31.42 -14.93
N LEU A 89 8.27 31.84 -15.39
CA LEU A 89 7.14 32.16 -14.52
C LEU A 89 6.10 31.05 -14.57
N GLY A 90 5.51 30.75 -13.44
CA GLY A 90 4.35 29.87 -13.33
C GLY A 90 3.23 30.51 -12.54
N THR A 91 2.00 30.08 -12.79
CA THR A 91 0.82 30.54 -12.04
C THR A 91 0.05 29.32 -11.59
N ALA A 92 -0.16 29.19 -10.27
CA ALA A 92 -1.06 28.19 -9.69
C ALA A 92 -2.34 28.87 -9.21
N LEU A 93 -3.47 28.18 -9.32
CA LEU A 93 -4.73 28.58 -8.73
C LEU A 93 -4.88 27.89 -7.38
N LEU A 94 -4.93 28.66 -6.31
CA LEU A 94 -5.29 28.20 -4.97
C LEU A 94 -6.77 28.45 -4.79
N SER A 95 -7.55 27.43 -4.44
CA SER A 95 -9.01 27.53 -4.28
C SER A 95 -9.41 27.04 -2.90
N ASN A 96 -10.29 27.77 -2.24
CA ASN A 96 -10.99 27.32 -1.04
C ASN A 96 -12.34 26.72 -1.46
N LEU A 97 -12.46 25.40 -1.36
CA LEU A 97 -13.67 24.64 -1.71
C LEU A 97 -14.58 24.41 -0.49
N GLY A 98 -14.14 24.87 0.69
CA GLY A 98 -14.88 24.76 1.94
C GLY A 98 -15.91 25.89 2.13
N GLU A 99 -16.65 25.79 3.23
CA GLU A 99 -17.73 26.75 3.60
C GLU A 99 -17.24 27.86 4.54
N ALA A 100 -16.00 27.80 5.01
CA ALA A 100 -15.42 28.78 5.93
C ALA A 100 -14.20 29.46 5.29
N THR A 101 -13.83 30.63 5.81
CA THR A 101 -12.58 31.32 5.44
C THR A 101 -11.38 30.50 5.88
N GLU A 102 -10.43 30.27 4.95
CA GLU A 102 -9.21 29.53 5.19
C GLU A 102 -7.97 30.43 5.14
N ASN A 103 -7.08 30.24 6.11
CA ASN A 103 -5.75 30.83 6.10
C ASN A 103 -4.75 29.73 5.72
N LEU A 104 -4.11 29.89 4.56
CA LEU A 104 -3.22 28.89 3.99
C LEU A 104 -1.78 29.41 3.96
N LYS A 105 -0.89 28.66 4.56
CA LYS A 105 0.55 28.88 4.48
C LYS A 105 1.06 28.32 3.16
N ILE A 106 1.70 29.16 2.36
CA ILE A 106 2.29 28.78 1.08
C ILE A 106 3.79 28.58 1.26
N SER A 107 4.28 27.52 0.71
CA SER A 107 5.69 27.14 0.80
C SER A 107 6.14 26.44 -0.48
N ARG A 108 7.43 26.25 -0.57
CA ARG A 108 8.11 25.49 -1.63
C ARG A 108 8.63 24.18 -1.08
N SER A 109 8.62 23.15 -1.91
CA SER A 109 9.10 21.82 -1.55
C SER A 109 9.99 21.23 -2.65
N THR A 110 10.88 20.34 -2.29
CA THR A 110 11.70 19.57 -3.22
C THR A 110 11.05 18.21 -3.44
N GLY A 111 10.93 17.80 -4.70
CA GLY A 111 10.49 16.46 -5.03
C GLY A 111 11.52 15.41 -4.64
N VAL A 112 11.04 14.26 -4.20
CA VAL A 112 11.81 13.07 -3.84
C VAL A 112 11.09 11.84 -4.37
N THR A 113 11.81 10.75 -4.55
CA THR A 113 11.16 9.46 -4.82
C THR A 113 10.62 8.89 -3.52
N ALA A 114 9.35 8.49 -3.49
CA ALA A 114 8.80 7.75 -2.37
C ALA A 114 9.43 6.35 -2.26
N ALA A 115 9.48 5.79 -1.07
CA ALA A 115 10.13 4.50 -0.82
C ALA A 115 9.60 3.35 -1.71
N ASN A 116 8.31 3.39 -2.03
CA ASN A 116 7.62 2.46 -2.93
C ASN A 116 7.52 2.95 -4.38
N GLY A 117 8.30 3.96 -4.74
CA GLY A 117 8.21 4.65 -6.02
C GLY A 117 7.11 5.71 -6.05
N GLY A 118 7.11 6.51 -7.13
CA GLY A 118 6.27 7.67 -7.27
C GLY A 118 6.91 8.95 -6.74
N SER A 119 6.36 10.09 -7.17
CA SER A 119 6.82 11.39 -6.74
C SER A 119 6.21 11.77 -5.40
N ALA A 120 7.04 12.16 -4.46
CA ALA A 120 6.67 12.74 -3.19
C ALA A 120 7.36 14.08 -3.00
N PHE A 121 6.98 14.81 -1.96
CA PHE A 121 7.55 16.13 -1.69
C PHE A 121 8.06 16.20 -0.27
N SER A 122 9.23 16.84 -0.07
CA SER A 122 9.77 17.12 1.25
C SER A 122 8.79 17.96 2.05
N ARG A 123 8.79 17.76 3.38
CA ARG A 123 7.93 18.55 4.26
C ARG A 123 8.23 20.02 4.15
N SER A 124 7.19 20.85 4.05
CA SER A 124 7.28 22.29 3.77
C SER A 124 7.99 23.12 4.85
N PHE A 125 8.22 22.58 6.03
CA PHE A 125 8.89 23.26 7.16
C PHE A 125 10.38 22.91 7.28
N GLN A 126 10.93 22.07 6.41
CA GLN A 126 12.37 21.84 6.37
C GLN A 126 13.07 22.98 5.64
N ARG A 127 14.37 23.16 5.93
CA ARG A 127 15.19 24.12 5.19
C ARG A 127 15.13 23.77 3.71
N CYS A 128 14.96 24.81 2.90
CA CYS A 128 14.95 24.62 1.47
C CYS A 128 16.26 23.98 1.01
N ALA A 129 16.16 22.89 0.26
CA ALA A 129 17.27 22.20 -0.38
C ALA A 129 16.89 21.79 -1.80
N GLY A 130 17.87 21.70 -2.69
CA GLY A 130 17.66 21.23 -4.06
C GLY A 130 16.69 22.08 -4.87
N PRO A 131 15.93 21.46 -5.82
CA PRO A 131 15.07 22.16 -6.78
C PRO A 131 13.95 22.99 -6.15
N GLY A 132 13.50 22.65 -4.95
CA GLY A 132 12.52 23.47 -4.23
C GLY A 132 13.01 24.91 -4.00
N CYS A 133 14.31 25.13 -3.85
CA CYS A 133 14.90 26.46 -3.69
C CYS A 133 14.82 27.34 -4.92
N TRP A 134 14.59 26.74 -6.09
CA TRP A 134 14.48 27.47 -7.36
C TRP A 134 13.15 28.22 -7.46
N VAL A 135 12.15 27.83 -6.66
CA VAL A 135 10.84 28.48 -6.62
C VAL A 135 10.90 29.68 -5.68
N THR A 136 10.57 30.86 -6.18
CA THR A 136 10.59 32.14 -5.45
C THR A 136 9.36 32.98 -5.78
N GLY A 137 9.13 34.06 -5.04
CA GLY A 137 8.02 34.99 -5.30
C GLY A 137 6.67 34.56 -4.73
N LEU A 138 6.60 33.44 -4.00
CA LEU A 138 5.34 33.00 -3.35
C LEU A 138 5.03 33.85 -2.11
N PRO A 139 3.74 34.20 -1.88
CA PRO A 139 3.31 34.80 -0.61
C PRO A 139 3.52 33.81 0.53
N LYS A 140 3.72 34.30 1.75
CA LYS A 140 3.87 33.40 2.91
C LYS A 140 2.55 32.81 3.40
N VAL A 141 1.50 33.61 3.36
CA VAL A 141 0.14 33.24 3.78
C VAL A 141 -0.86 33.87 2.81
N VAL A 142 -1.90 33.14 2.51
CA VAL A 142 -3.06 33.58 1.71
C VAL A 142 -4.31 33.31 2.53
N THR A 143 -5.21 34.29 2.58
CA THR A 143 -6.52 34.14 3.20
C THR A 143 -7.60 34.11 2.11
N LEU A 144 -8.33 33.01 2.04
CA LEU A 144 -9.38 32.80 1.06
C LEU A 144 -10.74 32.70 1.74
N ALA A 145 -11.72 33.54 1.32
CA ALA A 145 -13.09 33.34 1.71
C ALA A 145 -13.65 32.00 1.14
N ALA A 146 -14.74 31.52 1.71
CA ALA A 146 -15.43 30.33 1.23
C ALA A 146 -15.76 30.43 -0.27
N GLY A 147 -15.48 29.37 -1.02
CA GLY A 147 -15.77 29.27 -2.45
C GLY A 147 -14.94 30.20 -3.37
N THR A 148 -13.90 30.88 -2.85
CA THR A 148 -13.05 31.77 -3.63
C THR A 148 -11.72 31.15 -3.99
N GLY A 149 -11.01 31.74 -4.96
CA GLY A 149 -9.68 31.33 -5.38
C GLY A 149 -8.78 32.52 -5.70
N GLU A 150 -7.46 32.31 -5.55
CA GLU A 150 -6.42 33.28 -5.84
C GLU A 150 -5.34 32.70 -6.73
N LYS A 151 -4.88 33.48 -7.70
CA LYS A 151 -3.76 33.11 -8.58
C LYS A 151 -2.43 33.42 -7.91
N LEU A 152 -1.67 32.39 -7.62
CA LEU A 152 -0.33 32.46 -7.05
C LEU A 152 0.69 32.46 -8.18
N GLN A 153 1.33 33.60 -8.43
CA GLN A 153 2.46 33.68 -9.35
C GLN A 153 3.75 33.31 -8.61
N PHE A 154 4.60 32.55 -9.27
CA PHE A 154 5.94 32.22 -8.80
C PHE A 154 6.95 32.31 -9.92
N ARG A 155 8.20 32.53 -9.53
CA ARG A 155 9.35 32.48 -10.42
C ARG A 155 10.15 31.23 -10.12
N LEU A 156 10.42 30.44 -11.14
CA LEU A 156 11.39 29.36 -11.11
C LEU A 156 12.73 29.89 -11.65
N HIS A 157 13.78 29.89 -10.84
CA HIS A 157 15.15 30.28 -11.25
C HIS A 157 16.09 29.08 -11.13
N VAL A 158 16.59 28.59 -12.25
CA VAL A 158 17.55 27.49 -12.29
C VAL A 158 18.97 28.07 -12.08
N PRO A 159 19.74 27.60 -11.09
CA PRO A 159 21.12 28.09 -10.86
C PRO A 159 22.02 27.88 -12.10
N ALA A 160 22.97 28.77 -12.35
CA ALA A 160 23.81 28.74 -13.53
C ALA A 160 24.70 27.48 -13.68
N ARG A 161 25.01 26.79 -12.56
CA ARG A 161 25.84 25.57 -12.56
C ARG A 161 25.01 24.28 -12.43
N THR A 162 23.71 24.33 -12.76
CA THR A 162 22.87 23.16 -12.70
C THR A 162 23.22 22.19 -13.82
N ALA A 163 23.44 20.93 -13.49
CA ALA A 163 23.70 19.88 -14.47
C ALA A 163 22.48 19.63 -15.37
N HIS A 164 22.69 19.09 -16.55
CA HIS A 164 21.60 18.67 -17.43
C HIS A 164 20.82 17.52 -16.77
N GLY A 165 19.50 17.62 -16.76
CA GLY A 165 18.64 16.62 -16.13
C GLY A 165 17.21 17.11 -15.90
N GLN A 166 16.39 16.22 -15.39
CA GLN A 166 15.05 16.55 -14.91
C GLN A 166 15.05 16.66 -13.39
N TYR A 167 14.34 17.64 -12.89
CA TYR A 167 14.26 18.01 -11.49
C TYR A 167 12.80 18.21 -11.09
N LEU A 168 12.48 17.93 -9.85
CA LEU A 168 11.14 18.08 -9.32
C LEU A 168 11.13 19.07 -8.15
N ALA A 169 10.46 20.19 -8.35
CA ALA A 169 10.11 21.16 -7.32
C ALA A 169 8.61 21.10 -7.05
N GLY A 170 8.13 21.77 -6.03
CA GLY A 170 6.71 21.88 -5.73
C GLY A 170 6.34 23.19 -5.08
N VAL A 171 5.12 23.64 -5.34
CA VAL A 171 4.42 24.68 -4.60
C VAL A 171 3.43 23.97 -3.68
N THR A 172 3.46 24.30 -2.39
CA THR A 172 2.71 23.59 -1.35
C THR A 172 1.87 24.56 -0.56
N ALA A 173 0.60 24.21 -0.36
CA ALA A 173 -0.32 24.89 0.53
C ALA A 173 -0.64 24.00 1.74
N THR A 174 -0.66 24.58 2.95
CA THR A 174 -1.04 23.91 4.19
C THR A 174 -1.88 24.86 5.05
N PRO A 175 -2.86 24.37 5.83
CA PRO A 175 -3.56 25.21 6.79
C PRO A 175 -2.57 25.92 7.73
N ALA A 176 -2.76 27.22 7.94
CA ALA A 176 -1.89 28.01 8.82
C ALA A 176 -2.16 27.69 10.30
N ALA A 177 -3.34 27.23 10.64
CA ALA A 177 -3.71 26.78 11.98
C ALA A 177 -2.86 25.56 12.36
N ARG A 178 -2.49 25.49 13.65
CA ARG A 178 -1.79 24.31 14.16
C ARG A 178 -2.73 23.11 14.16
N PRO A 179 -2.33 21.99 13.56
CA PRO A 179 -3.16 20.80 13.57
C PRO A 179 -3.35 20.34 15.03
N GLN A 180 -4.61 20.06 15.37
CA GLN A 180 -4.96 19.53 16.69
C GLN A 180 -4.74 18.02 16.70
N PRO A 181 -4.22 17.47 17.81
CA PRO A 181 -4.08 16.01 17.92
C PRO A 181 -5.46 15.36 17.96
N VAL A 182 -5.68 14.41 17.06
CA VAL A 182 -6.86 13.55 17.06
C VAL A 182 -6.60 12.36 17.96
N GLN A 183 -7.47 12.15 18.93
CA GLN A 183 -7.42 10.94 19.77
C GLN A 183 -7.95 9.76 18.97
N VAL A 184 -7.08 8.79 18.68
CA VAL A 184 -7.45 7.54 18.01
C VAL A 184 -7.42 6.44 19.07
N GLY A 185 -8.57 5.91 19.44
CA GLY A 185 -8.66 4.80 20.38
C GLY A 185 -10.09 4.33 20.54
N SER A 186 -10.29 3.04 20.48
CA SER A 186 -11.55 2.40 20.85
C SER A 186 -11.44 1.79 22.24
N ASN A 187 -12.47 1.99 23.04
CA ASN A 187 -12.74 1.21 24.26
C ASN A 187 -11.69 1.22 25.37
N GLY A 188 -11.15 2.39 25.71
CA GLY A 188 -10.62 2.63 27.06
C GLY A 188 -9.23 2.10 27.41
N LYS A 189 -8.54 1.37 26.55
CA LYS A 189 -7.25 0.70 26.92
C LYS A 189 -5.99 1.19 26.20
N ALA A 190 -6.09 1.91 25.09
CA ALA A 190 -4.93 2.57 24.47
C ALA A 190 -5.40 3.85 23.79
N LYS A 191 -4.93 4.99 24.23
CA LYS A 191 -5.15 6.28 23.56
C LYS A 191 -3.91 6.58 22.73
N ALA A 192 -4.00 6.45 21.40
CA ALA A 192 -3.00 6.98 20.49
C ALA A 192 -3.41 8.39 20.09
N SER A 193 -2.46 9.32 20.09
CA SER A 193 -2.66 10.68 19.59
C SER A 193 -1.99 10.79 18.24
N ALA A 194 -2.74 11.12 17.19
CA ALA A 194 -2.22 11.35 15.86
C ALA A 194 -2.43 12.83 15.46
N VAL A 195 -1.40 13.43 14.86
CA VAL A 195 -1.49 14.76 14.25
C VAL A 195 -1.63 14.57 12.75
N ILE A 196 -2.79 14.91 12.22
CA ILE A 196 -3.05 14.88 10.77
C ILE A 196 -2.74 16.27 10.21
N ILE A 197 -1.84 16.33 9.23
CA ILE A 197 -1.49 17.56 8.52
C ILE A 197 -1.99 17.40 7.09
N GLU A 198 -2.98 18.18 6.72
CA GLU A 198 -3.41 18.30 5.34
C GLU A 198 -2.41 19.13 4.54
N GLN A 199 -1.99 18.63 3.39
CA GLN A 199 -1.03 19.31 2.54
C GLN A 199 -1.39 19.05 1.07
N MET A 200 -1.54 20.14 0.30
CA MET A 200 -1.70 20.08 -1.15
C MET A 200 -0.43 20.59 -1.80
N THR A 201 0.11 19.81 -2.74
CA THR A 201 1.33 20.19 -3.47
C THR A 201 1.10 20.03 -4.96
N VAL A 202 1.35 21.08 -5.73
CA VAL A 202 1.45 20.98 -7.19
C VAL A 202 2.92 20.85 -7.58
N GLY A 203 3.22 19.82 -8.38
CA GLY A 203 4.56 19.54 -8.86
C GLY A 203 5.00 20.52 -9.93
N VAL A 204 6.29 20.84 -9.94
CA VAL A 204 6.96 21.60 -11.00
C VAL A 204 8.10 20.72 -11.52
N ALA A 205 7.83 20.01 -12.61
CA ALA A 205 8.83 19.22 -13.33
C ALA A 205 9.66 20.15 -14.22
N VAL A 206 10.95 20.20 -13.97
CA VAL A 206 11.89 21.10 -14.65
C VAL A 206 12.86 20.28 -15.49
N THR A 207 12.92 20.57 -16.77
CA THR A 207 13.95 20.00 -17.68
C THR A 207 15.03 21.04 -17.93
N VAL A 208 16.28 20.69 -17.61
CA VAL A 208 17.47 21.53 -17.86
C VAL A 208 18.35 20.86 -18.91
N GLY A 209 18.56 21.55 -20.02
CA GLY A 209 19.34 21.04 -21.14
C GLY A 209 18.59 20.09 -22.07
N SER A 210 19.31 19.46 -22.98
CA SER A 210 18.80 18.52 -23.99
C SER A 210 19.68 17.27 -24.05
N GLY A 211 19.24 16.24 -24.80
CA GLY A 211 20.01 15.01 -24.99
C GLY A 211 20.09 14.16 -23.68
N LEU A 212 19.08 14.28 -22.82
CA LEU A 212 19.05 13.59 -21.53
C LEU A 212 18.91 12.08 -21.73
N ARG A 213 19.57 11.32 -20.87
CA ARG A 213 19.53 9.85 -20.90
C ARG A 213 18.60 9.31 -19.84
N THR A 214 17.65 8.48 -20.26
CA THR A 214 16.83 7.66 -19.35
C THR A 214 17.53 6.34 -19.09
N ARG A 215 17.74 5.95 -17.81
CA ARG A 215 18.39 4.70 -17.47
C ARG A 215 17.89 4.14 -16.15
N LEU A 216 17.04 3.12 -16.23
CA LEU A 216 16.53 2.38 -15.10
C LEU A 216 17.25 1.04 -14.99
N LYS A 217 17.62 0.63 -13.76
CA LYS A 217 18.21 -0.67 -13.44
C LYS A 217 17.40 -1.39 -12.39
N ILE A 218 17.51 -2.70 -12.38
CA ILE A 218 17.01 -3.60 -11.33
C ILE A 218 18.22 -4.23 -10.65
N PRO A 219 18.78 -3.65 -9.58
CA PRO A 219 19.96 -4.20 -8.92
C PRO A 219 19.67 -5.48 -8.12
N GLY A 220 18.41 -5.75 -7.79
CA GLY A 220 18.06 -6.97 -7.07
C GLY A 220 16.57 -7.12 -6.80
N VAL A 221 16.20 -8.36 -6.49
CA VAL A 221 14.84 -8.75 -6.09
C VAL A 221 14.97 -9.62 -4.84
N SER A 222 14.16 -9.36 -3.84
CA SER A 222 14.05 -10.16 -2.62
C SER A 222 12.63 -10.63 -2.38
N GLY A 223 12.46 -11.73 -1.68
CA GLY A 223 11.17 -12.24 -1.25
C GLY A 223 10.86 -11.84 0.18
N GLU A 224 9.59 -11.67 0.48
CA GLU A 224 9.04 -11.39 1.80
C GLU A 224 7.77 -12.21 2.00
N ALA A 225 7.51 -12.68 3.22
CA ALA A 225 6.23 -13.27 3.60
C ALA A 225 5.39 -12.24 4.35
N VAL A 226 4.21 -11.92 3.83
CA VAL A 226 3.27 -10.97 4.44
C VAL A 226 1.96 -11.69 4.72
N GLY A 227 1.76 -12.10 5.97
CA GLY A 227 0.66 -13.00 6.31
C GLY A 227 0.81 -14.34 5.62
N SER A 228 -0.12 -14.70 4.75
CA SER A 228 -0.12 -15.93 3.94
C SER A 228 0.24 -15.68 2.47
N ILE A 229 0.74 -14.50 2.14
CA ILE A 229 1.04 -14.11 0.76
C ILE A 229 2.54 -13.83 0.64
N ALA A 230 3.18 -14.45 -0.34
CA ALA A 230 4.53 -14.10 -0.74
C ALA A 230 4.52 -12.75 -1.47
N ARG A 231 5.52 -11.93 -1.24
CA ARG A 231 5.72 -10.64 -1.89
C ARG A 231 7.13 -10.56 -2.46
N LEU A 232 7.23 -10.04 -3.67
CA LEU A 232 8.50 -9.72 -4.31
C LEU A 232 8.80 -8.24 -4.12
N ASN A 233 9.93 -7.93 -3.51
CA ASN A 233 10.45 -6.57 -3.35
C ASN A 233 11.50 -6.33 -4.44
N ILE A 234 11.12 -5.58 -5.47
CA ILE A 234 11.95 -5.27 -6.64
C ILE A 234 12.61 -3.92 -6.41
N ARG A 235 13.93 -3.91 -6.24
CA ARG A 235 14.68 -2.66 -6.14
C ARG A 235 14.87 -2.06 -7.53
N LEU A 236 14.58 -0.78 -7.66
CA LEU A 236 14.81 0.03 -8.85
C LEU A 236 15.84 1.10 -8.54
N ASP A 237 16.72 1.37 -9.51
CA ASP A 237 17.74 2.42 -9.43
C ASP A 237 17.71 3.22 -10.73
N ASN A 238 17.32 4.48 -10.66
CA ASN A 238 17.36 5.40 -11.80
C ASN A 238 18.73 6.06 -11.89
N THR A 239 19.61 5.49 -12.69
CA THR A 239 20.95 6.03 -12.96
C THR A 239 20.97 7.01 -14.14
N GLY A 240 19.80 7.38 -14.66
CA GLY A 240 19.61 8.34 -15.73
C GLY A 240 19.45 9.78 -15.26
N GLN A 241 19.17 10.66 -16.20
CA GLN A 241 18.97 12.10 -16.00
C GLN A 241 17.50 12.52 -16.09
N THR A 242 16.60 11.57 -16.42
CA THR A 242 15.16 11.82 -16.58
C THR A 242 14.37 11.04 -15.57
N PHE A 243 13.14 11.45 -15.31
CA PHE A 243 12.17 10.64 -14.57
C PHE A 243 11.96 9.32 -15.29
N ALA A 244 12.00 8.21 -14.56
CA ALA A 244 11.78 6.89 -15.12
C ALA A 244 10.58 6.25 -14.47
N HIS A 245 9.66 5.72 -15.26
CA HIS A 245 8.53 4.90 -14.86
C HIS A 245 8.35 3.79 -15.88
N GLY A 246 7.73 2.70 -15.51
CA GLY A 246 7.62 1.57 -16.42
C GLY A 246 6.64 0.52 -15.96
N ALA A 247 6.44 -0.47 -16.81
CA ALA A 247 5.61 -1.62 -16.49
C ALA A 247 6.20 -2.89 -17.12
N GLY A 248 5.83 -4.03 -16.56
CA GLY A 248 6.31 -5.30 -17.06
C GLY A 248 5.83 -6.49 -16.26
N LYS A 249 6.67 -7.50 -16.17
CA LYS A 249 6.34 -8.75 -15.49
C LYS A 249 7.50 -9.25 -14.65
N ALA A 250 7.16 -9.85 -13.51
CA ALA A 250 8.02 -10.74 -12.76
C ALA A 250 7.53 -12.17 -12.99
N ALA A 251 8.43 -13.09 -13.29
CA ALA A 251 8.12 -14.50 -13.48
C ALA A 251 9.02 -15.34 -12.60
N CYS A 252 8.46 -16.24 -11.80
CA CYS A 252 9.18 -17.18 -10.95
C CYS A 252 8.78 -18.61 -11.29
N THR A 253 9.73 -19.53 -11.27
CA THR A 253 9.47 -20.96 -11.56
C THR A 253 9.48 -21.78 -10.27
N VAL A 254 8.38 -22.47 -10.00
CA VAL A 254 8.18 -23.35 -8.85
C VAL A 254 7.81 -24.73 -9.34
N ALA A 255 8.59 -25.75 -8.99
CA ALA A 255 8.36 -27.12 -9.42
C ALA A 255 8.11 -27.25 -10.94
N GLY A 256 8.87 -26.51 -11.76
CA GLY A 256 8.76 -26.53 -13.22
C GLY A 256 7.59 -25.70 -13.79
N LYS A 257 6.74 -25.10 -12.95
CA LYS A 257 5.65 -24.23 -13.38
C LYS A 257 6.02 -22.76 -13.23
N SER A 258 5.73 -21.95 -14.25
CA SER A 258 5.98 -20.52 -14.24
C SER A 258 4.79 -19.76 -13.66
N HIS A 259 5.03 -18.92 -12.67
CA HIS A 259 4.09 -17.97 -12.08
C HIS A 259 4.47 -16.56 -12.53
N SER A 260 3.53 -15.82 -13.10
CA SER A 260 3.80 -14.48 -13.65
C SER A 260 2.95 -13.42 -12.95
N PHE A 261 3.59 -12.31 -12.58
CA PHE A 261 2.99 -11.19 -11.85
C PHE A 261 3.20 -9.91 -12.62
N THR A 262 2.18 -9.06 -12.68
CA THR A 262 2.30 -7.72 -13.27
C THR A 262 3.08 -6.81 -12.33
N VAL A 263 4.04 -6.10 -12.89
CA VAL A 263 4.84 -5.10 -12.18
C VAL A 263 4.58 -3.74 -12.78
N VAL A 264 4.14 -2.79 -11.97
CA VAL A 264 4.04 -1.38 -12.33
C VAL A 264 5.07 -0.63 -11.50
N ALA A 265 6.02 -0.02 -12.17
CA ALA A 265 7.03 0.81 -11.55
C ALA A 265 6.58 2.29 -11.63
N PRO A 266 6.17 2.89 -10.50
CA PRO A 266 5.87 4.31 -10.44
C PRO A 266 7.13 5.14 -10.74
N THR A 267 6.97 6.45 -10.88
CA THR A 267 8.09 7.34 -11.21
C THR A 267 9.22 7.25 -10.18
N VAL A 268 10.44 7.07 -10.67
CA VAL A 268 11.68 7.17 -9.91
C VAL A 268 12.45 8.38 -10.44
N LEU A 269 12.76 9.33 -9.58
CA LEU A 269 13.49 10.54 -9.95
C LEU A 269 14.94 10.21 -10.33
N PRO A 270 15.62 11.08 -11.11
CA PRO A 270 17.03 10.91 -11.47
C PRO A 270 17.92 10.71 -10.23
N HIS A 271 18.79 9.72 -10.29
CA HIS A 271 19.76 9.36 -9.23
C HIS A 271 19.13 8.87 -7.93
N ASP A 272 17.83 8.53 -7.95
CA ASP A 272 17.10 7.99 -6.82
C ASP A 272 16.82 6.48 -6.97
N GLN A 273 16.38 5.89 -5.86
CA GLN A 273 16.02 4.48 -5.75
C GLN A 273 14.61 4.31 -5.20
N ALA A 274 13.99 3.18 -5.55
CA ALA A 274 12.70 2.76 -5.00
C ALA A 274 12.66 1.24 -4.80
N VAL A 275 11.77 0.76 -3.96
CA VAL A 275 11.46 -0.66 -3.81
C VAL A 275 9.99 -0.88 -4.14
N ILE A 276 9.73 -1.62 -5.22
CA ILE A 276 8.38 -1.93 -5.65
C ILE A 276 7.96 -3.26 -5.04
N ALA A 277 6.92 -3.24 -4.24
CA ALA A 277 6.33 -4.42 -3.63
C ALA A 277 5.26 -5.01 -4.58
N VAL A 278 5.42 -6.27 -4.95
CA VAL A 278 4.50 -7.00 -5.83
C VAL A 278 4.00 -8.22 -5.10
N ASP A 279 2.71 -8.29 -4.83
CA ASP A 279 2.11 -9.49 -4.25
C ASP A 279 2.19 -10.65 -5.24
N ALA A 280 2.68 -11.78 -4.76
CA ALA A 280 3.00 -12.95 -5.57
C ALA A 280 2.29 -14.21 -5.02
N PRO A 281 0.95 -14.26 -5.11
CA PRO A 281 0.18 -15.40 -4.61
C PRO A 281 0.60 -16.70 -5.30
N GLY A 282 0.65 -17.78 -4.53
CA GLY A 282 1.04 -19.12 -5.04
C GLY A 282 2.54 -19.38 -5.06
N LEU A 283 3.40 -18.44 -4.68
CA LEU A 283 4.79 -18.73 -4.40
C LEU A 283 4.92 -19.36 -3.00
N PRO A 284 5.66 -20.48 -2.85
CA PRO A 284 5.80 -21.15 -1.57
C PRO A 284 6.71 -20.38 -0.61
N GLU A 285 6.28 -20.26 0.63
CA GLU A 285 7.09 -19.76 1.73
C GLU A 285 8.17 -20.78 2.14
N GLY A 286 9.31 -20.29 2.60
CA GLY A 286 10.47 -21.12 2.96
C GLY A 286 11.25 -21.68 1.76
N ALA A 287 10.90 -21.30 0.53
CA ALA A 287 11.54 -21.83 -0.67
C ALA A 287 12.39 -20.77 -1.39
N THR A 288 13.41 -21.27 -2.09
CA THR A 288 14.23 -20.49 -3.02
C THR A 288 13.89 -20.93 -4.44
N MET A 289 13.63 -19.98 -5.33
CA MET A 289 13.21 -20.24 -6.69
C MET A 289 13.86 -19.29 -7.69
N PRO A 290 14.13 -19.73 -8.93
CA PRO A 290 14.61 -18.86 -9.99
C PRO A 290 13.49 -17.91 -10.42
N CYS A 291 13.81 -16.62 -10.49
CA CYS A 291 12.91 -15.56 -10.94
C CYS A 291 13.58 -14.68 -11.98
N MET A 292 12.76 -14.10 -12.85
CA MET A 292 13.16 -13.10 -13.83
C MET A 292 12.19 -11.92 -13.75
N VAL A 293 12.72 -10.70 -13.76
CA VAL A 293 11.93 -9.46 -13.84
C VAL A 293 12.33 -8.73 -15.12
N ARG A 294 11.34 -8.28 -15.87
CA ARG A 294 11.54 -7.44 -17.05
C ARG A 294 10.56 -6.29 -17.04
N LEU A 295 11.09 -5.07 -17.09
CA LEU A 295 10.33 -3.83 -17.14
C LEU A 295 10.64 -3.10 -18.44
N GLY A 296 9.60 -2.76 -19.21
CA GLY A 296 9.69 -1.79 -20.29
C GLY A 296 9.54 -0.38 -19.70
N TYR A 297 10.37 0.55 -20.14
CA TYR A 297 10.31 1.95 -19.74
C TYR A 297 10.76 2.81 -20.92
N HIS A 298 10.30 4.07 -20.97
CA HIS A 298 10.67 5.07 -21.95
C HIS A 298 11.02 4.51 -23.36
N ASP A 299 10.27 4.80 -24.38
CA ASP A 299 10.52 4.54 -25.81
C ASP A 299 11.16 3.16 -26.15
N GLY A 300 10.69 2.11 -25.48
CA GLY A 300 11.14 0.73 -25.75
C GLY A 300 12.38 0.27 -25.01
N LEU A 301 12.97 1.10 -24.14
CA LEU A 301 14.05 0.67 -23.26
C LEU A 301 13.56 -0.40 -22.26
N THR A 302 14.46 -1.31 -21.90
CA THR A 302 14.12 -2.38 -20.95
C THR A 302 15.16 -2.49 -19.84
N ALA A 303 14.67 -2.68 -18.60
CA ALA A 303 15.47 -3.13 -17.47
C ALA A 303 15.12 -4.59 -17.16
N SER A 304 16.12 -5.43 -16.93
CA SER A 304 15.90 -6.83 -16.60
C SER A 304 16.80 -7.28 -15.47
N TRP A 305 16.31 -8.25 -14.73
CA TRP A 305 17.06 -8.96 -13.69
C TRP A 305 16.68 -10.43 -13.74
N ALA A 306 17.65 -11.33 -13.50
CA ALA A 306 17.42 -12.74 -13.33
C ALA A 306 18.28 -13.25 -12.18
N GLY A 307 17.71 -14.09 -11.33
CA GLY A 307 18.40 -14.63 -10.16
C GLY A 307 17.48 -15.52 -9.33
N SER A 308 17.98 -15.96 -8.19
CA SER A 308 17.20 -16.74 -7.23
C SER A 308 16.60 -15.82 -6.16
N VAL A 309 15.33 -16.02 -5.86
CA VAL A 309 14.59 -15.33 -4.80
C VAL A 309 14.22 -16.34 -3.72
N THR A 310 14.54 -16.03 -2.48
CA THR A 310 14.08 -16.78 -1.32
C THR A 310 12.92 -16.03 -0.69
N VAL A 311 11.76 -16.68 -0.55
CA VAL A 311 10.66 -16.20 0.28
C VAL A 311 10.86 -16.82 1.66
N PRO A 312 11.15 -16.05 2.71
CA PRO A 312 11.35 -16.60 4.04
C PRO A 312 10.06 -17.26 4.53
N ALA A 313 10.21 -18.33 5.32
CA ALA A 313 9.07 -18.87 6.05
C ALA A 313 8.58 -17.82 7.08
N PRO A 314 7.27 -17.70 7.31
CA PRO A 314 6.77 -16.81 8.33
C PRO A 314 7.32 -17.21 9.70
N PRO A 315 7.63 -16.27 10.57
CA PRO A 315 8.11 -16.61 11.90
C PRO A 315 7.05 -17.45 12.61
N ARG A 316 7.42 -18.69 12.97
CA ARG A 316 6.56 -19.56 13.79
C ARG A 316 6.51 -19.00 15.19
N GLY A 317 5.46 -18.25 15.51
CA GLY A 317 5.32 -17.69 16.83
C GLY A 317 4.09 -16.82 16.97
N ARG A 318 3.71 -16.59 18.22
CA ARG A 318 2.64 -15.67 18.57
C ARG A 318 3.24 -14.26 18.70
N ILE A 319 2.69 -13.30 17.95
CA ILE A 319 3.07 -11.90 18.11
C ILE A 319 2.45 -11.42 19.44
N ILE A 320 3.29 -11.02 20.37
CA ILE A 320 2.86 -10.39 21.63
C ILE A 320 3.24 -8.90 21.56
N HIS A 321 2.28 -8.07 21.86
CA HIS A 321 2.49 -6.64 22.03
C HIS A 321 3.19 -6.42 23.39
N THR A 322 4.45 -6.01 23.36
CA THR A 322 5.27 -5.84 24.57
C THR A 322 5.33 -4.41 25.08
N GLY A 323 4.67 -3.46 24.39
CA GLY A 323 4.62 -2.04 24.76
C GLY A 323 4.24 -1.14 23.58
N PRO A 324 4.13 0.16 23.76
CA PRO A 324 3.78 1.09 22.68
C PRO A 324 4.78 0.98 21.53
N GLY A 325 4.35 0.40 20.40
CA GLY A 325 5.18 0.22 19.20
C GLY A 325 6.18 -0.93 19.22
N ALA A 326 6.24 -1.72 20.29
CA ALA A 326 7.13 -2.87 20.39
C ALA A 326 6.34 -4.19 20.25
N TYR A 327 6.80 -5.04 19.34
CA TYR A 327 6.27 -6.38 19.11
C TYR A 327 7.39 -7.40 19.30
N SER A 328 7.12 -8.48 20.04
CA SER A 328 8.00 -9.64 20.07
C SER A 328 7.31 -10.85 19.50
N VAL A 329 8.04 -11.63 18.72
CA VAL A 329 7.58 -12.94 18.23
C VAL A 329 7.97 -13.95 19.28
N VAL A 330 6.98 -14.47 20.04
CA VAL A 330 7.22 -15.58 20.95
C VAL A 330 7.06 -16.86 20.13
N PRO A 331 8.10 -17.73 20.07
CA PRO A 331 7.98 -19.00 19.36
C PRO A 331 6.78 -19.75 19.92
N ALA A 332 6.01 -20.41 19.06
CA ALA A 332 4.93 -21.30 19.49
C ALA A 332 5.54 -22.35 20.39
N GLY A 333 5.32 -22.22 21.69
CA GLY A 333 5.88 -23.09 22.70
C GLY A 333 5.34 -24.51 22.47
N GLY A 334 6.15 -25.34 21.86
CA GLY A 334 5.95 -26.79 21.97
C GLY A 334 6.01 -27.14 23.45
N ILE A 335 5.22 -28.13 23.89
CA ILE A 335 5.28 -28.65 25.26
C ILE A 335 6.76 -29.01 25.52
N PRO A 336 7.41 -28.36 26.49
CA PRO A 336 8.84 -28.59 26.70
C PRO A 336 9.09 -30.07 27.01
N PRO A 337 10.19 -30.67 26.53
CA PRO A 337 10.45 -32.11 26.68
C PRO A 337 10.34 -32.62 28.11
N TRP A 338 10.68 -31.78 29.10
CA TRP A 338 10.55 -32.12 30.52
C TRP A 338 9.09 -32.25 30.95
N ALA A 339 8.13 -31.49 30.39
CA ALA A 339 6.70 -31.60 30.73
C ALA A 339 6.11 -32.89 30.14
N ILE A 340 6.57 -33.34 28.97
CA ILE A 340 6.22 -34.62 28.39
C ILE A 340 6.77 -35.76 29.28
N ALA A 341 8.00 -35.61 29.73
CA ALA A 341 8.61 -36.62 30.65
C ALA A 341 7.84 -36.74 31.99
N LEU A 342 7.43 -35.60 32.60
CA LEU A 342 6.62 -35.57 33.81
C LEU A 342 5.24 -36.23 33.60
N LEU A 343 4.62 -36.03 32.46
CA LEU A 343 3.35 -36.64 32.10
C LEU A 343 3.45 -38.16 31.99
N ILE A 344 4.54 -38.65 31.35
CA ILE A 344 4.82 -40.08 31.25
C ILE A 344 5.07 -40.68 32.61
N VAL A 345 5.89 -40.06 33.46
CA VAL A 345 6.17 -40.53 34.84
C VAL A 345 4.87 -40.56 35.67
N GLY A 346 4.03 -39.54 35.55
CA GLY A 346 2.73 -39.49 36.23
C GLY A 346 1.82 -40.69 35.85
N VAL A 347 1.74 -40.97 34.53
CA VAL A 347 0.96 -42.11 34.02
C VAL A 347 1.49 -43.44 34.55
N LEU A 348 2.84 -43.63 34.57
CA LEU A 348 3.47 -44.85 35.06
C LEU A 348 3.22 -45.05 36.59
N VAL A 349 3.30 -43.99 37.38
CA VAL A 349 2.99 -44.03 38.83
C VAL A 349 1.52 -44.41 39.08
N LEU A 350 0.59 -43.82 38.35
CA LEU A 350 -0.83 -44.15 38.45
C LEU A 350 -1.10 -45.63 38.06
N ALA A 351 -0.49 -46.10 37.00
CA ALA A 351 -0.58 -47.50 36.57
C ALA A 351 -0.01 -48.47 37.63
N GLY A 352 1.15 -48.12 38.19
CA GLY A 352 1.75 -48.89 39.31
C GLY A 352 0.88 -48.96 40.53
N MET A 353 0.28 -47.84 40.92
CA MET A 353 -0.65 -47.75 42.06
C MET A 353 -1.93 -48.57 41.83
N ALA A 354 -2.47 -48.52 40.60
CA ALA A 354 -3.63 -49.36 40.23
C ALA A 354 -3.31 -50.86 40.31
N VAL A 355 -2.15 -51.28 39.85
CA VAL A 355 -1.72 -52.71 39.97
C VAL A 355 -1.55 -53.13 41.43
N LEU A 356 -0.98 -52.27 42.26
CA LEU A 356 -0.83 -52.53 43.70
C LEU A 356 -2.20 -52.67 44.39
N LEU A 357 -3.14 -51.78 44.11
CA LEU A 357 -4.50 -51.83 44.63
C LEU A 357 -5.26 -53.12 44.19
N LEU A 358 -5.06 -53.55 42.94
CA LEU A 358 -5.64 -54.78 42.44
C LEU A 358 -5.01 -56.02 43.11
N ARG A 359 -3.69 -56.01 43.39
CA ARG A 359 -3.01 -57.08 44.11
C ARG A 359 -3.44 -57.16 45.58
N THR A 360 -3.60 -56.07 46.30
CA THR A 360 -4.09 -56.04 47.67
C THR A 360 -5.54 -56.51 47.76
N ARG A 361 -6.43 -56.06 46.83
CA ARG A 361 -7.81 -56.59 46.77
C ARG A 361 -7.87 -58.09 46.55
N ARG A 362 -7.04 -58.65 45.66
CA ARG A 362 -6.99 -60.11 45.42
C ARG A 362 -6.47 -60.85 46.62
N ARG A 363 -5.58 -60.34 47.49
CA ARG A 363 -5.11 -60.97 48.72
C ARG A 363 -6.17 -60.97 49.81
N ASN A 364 -6.98 -59.93 49.88
CA ASN A 364 -8.06 -59.83 50.85
C ASN A 364 -9.34 -60.68 50.53
N LEU A 365 -9.40 -61.21 49.30
CA LEU A 365 -10.49 -62.08 48.86
C LEU A 365 -10.10 -63.56 48.91
N ALA A 366 -8.84 -63.89 49.18
CA ALA A 366 -8.29 -65.27 49.23
C ALA A 366 -7.98 -65.75 50.68
N GLY A 367 -8.25 -64.95 51.74
CA GLY A 367 -8.20 -65.28 53.16
C GLY A 367 -9.60 -65.17 53.75
#